data_cd0684bf216cc2c98b67ab74cb2d9c39
#
_entry.id   cd0684bf216cc2c98b67ab74cb2d9c39
#
_cell.length_a   1.000
_cell.length_b   1.000
_cell.length_c   1.000
_cell.angle_alpha   90.00
_cell.angle_beta   90.00
_cell.angle_gamma   90.00
#
_symmetry.space_group_name_H-M   'P 1'
#
loop_
_entity.id
_entity.type
_entity.pdbx_description
1 polymer ?
#
loop_
_entity_poly.entity_id
_entity_poly.type
_entity_poly.pdbx_seq_one_letter_code
_entity_poly.pdbx_strand_id
1 'polypeptide(L)'
;ICTFPGHWRLMQGIIKVKASDEKATPEATDTKAPPIAENAEAKDELIELTINALADPPGTMKFKETELEIKAGAKVSLTFLNPDVLQHNLVLVDKEKKDAVGALADAMLTDPDALKKNYVPESEDIIASTKLVNPGGVDKIEFVAPSEPGDYPYICTFPGHWRLMQGIIKV
;
A
#
# COMPACT_ATOMS: atom_id res chain seq x y z
N ILE A 1 22.58 -5.18 -15.43
CA ILE A 1 23.43 -4.61 -16.52
C ILE A 1 22.84 -3.26 -16.89
N CYS A 2 23.68 -2.22 -16.91
CA CYS A 2 23.27 -0.89 -17.36
C CYS A 2 23.28 -0.86 -18.89
N THR A 3 22.16 -0.46 -19.51
CA THR A 3 21.99 -0.42 -20.97
C THR A 3 22.32 0.91 -21.59
N PHE A 4 22.85 1.88 -20.82
CA PHE A 4 23.29 3.16 -21.37
C PHE A 4 24.52 2.96 -22.29
N PRO A 5 24.56 3.59 -23.48
CA PRO A 5 25.67 3.38 -24.43
C PRO A 5 27.04 3.62 -23.77
N GLY A 6 27.91 2.61 -23.83
CA GLY A 6 29.27 2.67 -23.29
C GLY A 6 29.45 2.22 -21.81
N HIS A 7 28.40 2.10 -21.01
CA HIS A 7 28.53 1.79 -19.59
C HIS A 7 28.48 0.29 -19.27
N TRP A 8 27.98 -0.56 -20.18
CA TRP A 8 27.80 -1.99 -19.91
C TRP A 8 29.12 -2.75 -19.63
N ARG A 9 30.26 -2.24 -20.10
CA ARG A 9 31.57 -2.84 -19.86
C ARG A 9 32.17 -2.52 -18.48
N LEU A 10 31.72 -1.43 -17.86
CA LEU A 10 32.23 -0.95 -16.57
C LEU A 10 31.30 -1.26 -15.39
N MET A 11 30.03 -1.51 -15.66
CA MET A 11 29.00 -1.76 -14.64
C MET A 11 28.47 -3.20 -14.75
N GLN A 12 29.29 -4.19 -14.40
CA GLN A 12 28.93 -5.59 -14.32
C GLN A 12 29.10 -6.07 -12.88
N GLY A 13 28.05 -6.63 -12.31
CA GLY A 13 28.06 -7.29 -11.00
C GLY A 13 27.72 -8.77 -11.14
N ILE A 14 28.44 -9.62 -10.44
CA ILE A 14 28.17 -11.07 -10.32
C ILE A 14 27.66 -11.33 -8.91
N ILE A 15 26.44 -11.85 -8.80
CA ILE A 15 25.92 -12.36 -7.54
C ILE A 15 26.34 -13.82 -7.42
N LYS A 16 27.21 -14.12 -6.45
CA LYS A 16 27.55 -15.49 -6.09
C LYS A 16 26.62 -15.97 -4.99
N VAL A 17 25.75 -16.93 -5.30
CA VAL A 17 24.98 -17.65 -4.32
C VAL A 17 25.81 -18.83 -3.81
N LYS A 18 26.15 -18.84 -2.50
CA LYS A 18 26.75 -20.02 -1.87
C LYS A 18 25.62 -20.97 -1.50
N ALA A 19 25.59 -22.14 -2.12
CA ALA A 19 24.88 -23.29 -1.61
C ALA A 19 25.73 -23.93 -0.50
N SER A 20 25.16 -24.07 0.69
CA SER A 20 25.74 -24.89 1.76
C SER A 20 25.03 -26.24 1.76
N ASP A 21 25.69 -27.24 1.18
CA ASP A 21 25.40 -28.65 1.46
C ASP A 21 26.06 -29.00 2.77
N GLU A 22 25.31 -29.48 3.74
CA GLU A 22 25.84 -30.47 4.67
C GLU A 22 24.74 -31.38 5.21
N LYS A 23 24.98 -32.65 4.97
CA LYS A 23 24.19 -33.84 5.31
C LYS A 23 24.73 -34.40 6.61
N ALA A 24 23.90 -34.63 7.60
CA ALA A 24 24.07 -35.77 8.54
C ALA A 24 22.81 -35.99 9.39
N THR A 25 22.28 -37.19 9.33
CA THR A 25 21.37 -37.87 10.27
C THR A 25 22.15 -39.05 10.86
N PRO A 26 21.76 -39.76 11.92
CA PRO A 26 20.71 -39.57 12.92
C PRO A 26 21.20 -39.83 14.37
N GLU A 27 20.40 -39.52 15.39
CA GLU A 27 20.04 -40.51 16.42
C GLU A 27 19.02 -39.94 17.43
N ALA A 28 18.08 -40.80 17.79
CA ALA A 28 16.95 -40.51 18.65
C ALA A 28 17.32 -40.56 20.13
N THR A 29 16.77 -39.64 20.93
CA THR A 29 16.37 -39.95 22.32
C THR A 29 15.18 -39.11 22.74
N ASP A 30 14.17 -39.80 23.16
CA ASP A 30 12.90 -39.39 23.73
C ASP A 30 13.11 -38.63 25.05
N THR A 31 12.58 -37.39 25.15
CA THR A 31 12.23 -36.78 26.44
C THR A 31 11.15 -35.75 26.25
N LYS A 32 9.98 -36.09 26.77
CA LYS A 32 8.75 -35.28 26.84
C LYS A 32 8.97 -34.04 27.70
N ALA A 33 8.88 -32.88 27.11
CA ALA A 33 8.73 -31.60 27.79
C ALA A 33 7.49 -30.83 27.25
N PRO A 34 6.80 -30.04 28.11
CA PRO A 34 5.48 -29.49 27.77
C PRO A 34 5.56 -28.40 26.70
N PRO A 35 4.43 -28.10 26.03
CA PRO A 35 4.44 -27.12 24.94
C PRO A 35 4.72 -25.72 25.51
N ILE A 36 5.88 -25.22 25.20
CA ILE A 36 6.18 -23.79 25.33
C ILE A 36 5.34 -23.11 24.26
N ALA A 37 4.42 -22.27 24.66
CA ALA A 37 3.73 -21.37 23.76
C ALA A 37 4.80 -20.58 23.01
N GLU A 38 4.97 -20.88 21.75
CA GLU A 38 5.82 -20.16 20.83
C GLU A 38 5.18 -18.78 20.63
N ASN A 39 5.68 -17.85 21.43
CA ASN A 39 5.38 -16.44 21.27
C ASN A 39 6.01 -16.05 19.93
N ALA A 40 5.20 -16.05 18.87
CA ALA A 40 5.60 -15.55 17.57
C ALA A 40 5.94 -14.07 17.74
N GLU A 41 7.21 -13.77 18.00
CA GLU A 41 7.76 -12.43 17.81
C GLU A 41 7.56 -12.10 16.34
N ALA A 42 6.49 -11.34 16.06
CA ALA A 42 6.30 -10.69 14.80
C ALA A 42 7.52 -9.78 14.61
N LYS A 43 8.47 -10.20 13.81
CA LYS A 43 9.51 -9.30 13.31
C LYS A 43 8.79 -8.09 12.74
N ASP A 44 9.16 -6.93 13.25
CA ASP A 44 8.67 -5.59 12.88
C ASP A 44 9.09 -5.28 11.44
N GLU A 45 8.54 -6.04 10.47
CA GLU A 45 8.86 -5.96 9.06
C GLU A 45 8.06 -4.81 8.45
N LEU A 46 8.76 -3.73 8.12
CA LEU A 46 8.17 -2.61 7.41
C LEU A 46 7.92 -3.01 5.95
N ILE A 47 6.66 -3.01 5.54
CA ILE A 47 6.27 -3.25 4.15
C ILE A 47 6.26 -1.92 3.41
N GLU A 48 7.05 -1.82 2.34
CA GLU A 48 7.02 -0.65 1.47
C GLU A 48 6.09 -0.90 0.28
N LEU A 49 5.09 -0.03 0.11
CA LEU A 49 4.15 -0.05 -1.02
C LEU A 49 4.29 1.22 -1.85
N THR A 50 4.03 1.07 -3.14
CA THR A 50 3.91 2.21 -4.05
C THR A 50 2.64 2.07 -4.87
N ILE A 51 1.80 3.12 -4.85
CA ILE A 51 0.60 3.24 -5.66
C ILE A 51 0.73 4.48 -6.54
N ASN A 52 0.37 4.34 -7.81
CA ASN A 52 0.43 5.43 -8.78
C ASN A 52 -0.97 5.78 -9.27
N ALA A 53 -1.25 7.06 -9.50
CA ALA A 53 -2.33 7.44 -10.39
C ALA A 53 -2.00 6.98 -11.82
N LEU A 54 -2.99 6.50 -12.57
CA LEU A 54 -2.81 6.10 -13.97
C LEU A 54 -2.83 7.35 -14.86
N ALA A 55 -1.72 7.63 -15.54
CA ALA A 55 -1.54 8.82 -16.35
C ALA A 55 -1.65 8.60 -17.88
N ASP A 56 -1.95 7.37 -18.31
CA ASP A 56 -2.11 7.06 -19.73
C ASP A 56 -3.38 6.22 -19.97
N PRO A 57 -4.40 6.82 -20.64
CA PRO A 57 -4.47 8.22 -21.05
C PRO A 57 -4.62 9.19 -19.88
N PRO A 58 -4.17 10.46 -20.02
CA PRO A 58 -4.28 11.46 -18.94
C PRO A 58 -5.73 11.69 -18.49
N GLY A 59 -5.94 11.90 -17.20
CA GLY A 59 -7.27 12.16 -16.65
C GLY A 59 -8.16 10.93 -16.57
N THR A 60 -7.60 9.73 -16.59
CA THR A 60 -8.36 8.45 -16.56
C THR A 60 -9.09 8.24 -15.24
N MET A 61 -8.71 8.92 -14.15
CA MET A 61 -9.27 8.75 -12.80
C MET A 61 -9.23 7.27 -12.36
N LYS A 62 -8.04 6.66 -12.39
CA LYS A 62 -7.79 5.29 -11.93
C LYS A 62 -6.45 5.22 -11.23
N PHE A 63 -6.31 4.25 -10.33
CA PHE A 63 -5.01 3.82 -9.86
C PHE A 63 -4.41 2.81 -10.86
N LYS A 64 -3.10 2.81 -10.98
CA LYS A 64 -2.37 1.85 -11.80
C LYS A 64 -2.33 0.49 -11.12
N GLU A 65 -1.98 0.48 -9.84
CA GLU A 65 -2.06 -0.67 -8.98
C GLU A 65 -3.51 -0.75 -8.45
N THR A 66 -4.25 -1.79 -8.78
CA THR A 66 -5.66 -1.94 -8.38
C THR A 66 -5.87 -3.02 -7.33
N GLU A 67 -4.87 -3.87 -7.12
CA GLU A 67 -4.90 -4.93 -6.12
C GLU A 67 -3.50 -5.12 -5.54
N LEU A 68 -3.39 -5.12 -4.22
CA LEU A 68 -2.16 -5.34 -3.45
C LEU A 68 -2.46 -6.32 -2.32
N GLU A 69 -1.43 -7.02 -1.85
CA GLU A 69 -1.54 -7.97 -0.74
C GLU A 69 -0.51 -7.62 0.33
N ILE A 70 -0.93 -7.60 1.60
CA ILE A 70 -0.07 -7.33 2.75
C ILE A 70 -0.42 -8.28 3.91
N LYS A 71 0.49 -8.42 4.85
CA LYS A 71 0.26 -9.22 6.06
C LYS A 71 -0.56 -8.43 7.09
N ALA A 72 -1.48 -9.10 7.75
CA ALA A 72 -2.23 -8.56 8.88
C ALA A 72 -1.29 -8.02 9.97
N GLY A 73 -1.61 -6.84 10.49
CA GLY A 73 -0.86 -6.19 11.57
C GLY A 73 0.54 -5.68 11.18
N ALA A 74 0.95 -5.79 9.91
CA ALA A 74 2.25 -5.30 9.47
C ALA A 74 2.31 -3.76 9.49
N LYS A 75 3.49 -3.21 9.77
CA LYS A 75 3.75 -1.79 9.53
C LYS A 75 3.93 -1.55 8.05
N VAL A 76 3.21 -0.58 7.51
CA VAL A 76 3.20 -0.26 6.08
C VAL A 76 3.64 1.18 5.88
N SER A 77 4.56 1.36 4.95
CA SER A 77 4.98 2.65 4.42
C SER A 77 4.52 2.75 2.97
N LEU A 78 3.46 3.53 2.73
CA LEU A 78 2.84 3.67 1.42
C LEU A 78 3.25 4.99 0.79
N THR A 79 3.81 4.93 -0.41
CA THR A 79 4.13 6.07 -1.25
C THR A 79 3.08 6.18 -2.37
N PHE A 80 2.40 7.31 -2.44
CA PHE A 80 1.48 7.63 -3.52
C PHE A 80 2.11 8.63 -4.48
N LEU A 81 2.20 8.27 -5.77
CA LEU A 81 2.70 9.12 -6.83
C LEU A 81 1.56 9.55 -7.75
N ASN A 82 1.54 10.83 -8.10
CA ASN A 82 0.56 11.37 -9.02
C ASN A 82 1.21 11.85 -10.34
N PRO A 83 1.50 10.98 -11.29
CA PRO A 83 1.97 11.37 -12.61
C PRO A 83 0.86 11.90 -13.52
N ASP A 84 -0.41 11.84 -13.11
CA ASP A 84 -1.55 12.32 -13.89
C ASP A 84 -1.64 13.86 -13.92
N VAL A 85 -2.47 14.39 -14.79
CA VAL A 85 -2.72 15.84 -14.97
C VAL A 85 -3.76 16.39 -13.99
N LEU A 86 -4.48 15.52 -13.29
CA LEU A 86 -5.47 15.88 -12.27
C LEU A 86 -4.88 15.76 -10.86
N GLN A 87 -5.50 16.45 -9.90
CA GLN A 87 -5.19 16.24 -8.48
C GLN A 87 -5.86 14.96 -7.97
N HIS A 88 -5.15 14.21 -7.15
CA HIS A 88 -5.63 12.97 -6.55
C HIS A 88 -5.17 12.86 -5.11
N ASN A 89 -5.92 12.15 -4.30
CA ASN A 89 -5.50 11.61 -3.02
C ASN A 89 -5.72 10.10 -2.99
N LEU A 90 -5.25 9.44 -1.94
CA LEU A 90 -5.51 8.05 -1.67
C LEU A 90 -6.05 7.95 -0.24
N VAL A 91 -7.21 7.33 -0.09
CA VAL A 91 -7.86 7.10 1.19
C VAL A 91 -8.12 5.61 1.35
N LEU A 92 -7.45 4.98 2.30
CA LEU A 92 -7.65 3.58 2.67
C LEU A 92 -8.81 3.50 3.64
N VAL A 93 -9.77 2.66 3.31
CA VAL A 93 -11.08 2.56 3.99
C VAL A 93 -11.24 1.16 4.59
N ASP A 94 -11.96 1.08 5.69
CA ASP A 94 -12.30 -0.20 6.29
C ASP A 94 -13.16 -1.07 5.35
N LYS A 95 -13.08 -2.38 5.54
CA LYS A 95 -13.82 -3.35 4.72
C LYS A 95 -15.31 -3.03 4.73
N GLU A 96 -15.95 -3.16 3.55
CA GLU A 96 -17.38 -2.90 3.34
C GLU A 96 -17.83 -1.44 3.54
N LYS A 97 -16.92 -0.50 3.82
CA LYS A 97 -17.24 0.92 4.11
C LYS A 97 -17.01 1.89 2.96
N LYS A 98 -16.56 1.38 1.81
CA LYS A 98 -16.24 2.20 0.64
C LYS A 98 -17.36 3.16 0.24
N ASP A 99 -18.60 2.65 0.14
CA ASP A 99 -19.73 3.44 -0.33
C ASP A 99 -20.16 4.49 0.70
N ALA A 100 -20.03 4.19 1.99
CA ALA A 100 -20.30 5.14 3.07
C ALA A 100 -19.30 6.31 3.03
N VAL A 101 -18.00 6.00 2.97
CA VAL A 101 -16.95 7.03 2.87
C VAL A 101 -17.05 7.80 1.55
N GLY A 102 -17.39 7.12 0.44
CA GLY A 102 -17.64 7.75 -0.85
C GLY A 102 -18.79 8.74 -0.83
N ALA A 103 -19.89 8.43 -0.13
CA ALA A 103 -21.00 9.36 0.05
C ALA A 103 -20.60 10.59 0.88
N LEU A 104 -19.77 10.42 1.90
CA LEU A 104 -19.20 11.54 2.65
C LEU A 104 -18.28 12.41 1.77
N ALA A 105 -17.51 11.78 0.88
CA ALA A 105 -16.68 12.52 -0.09
C ALA A 105 -17.53 13.34 -1.06
N ASP A 106 -18.68 12.83 -1.52
CA ASP A 106 -19.62 13.59 -2.32
C ASP A 106 -20.17 14.82 -1.56
N ALA A 107 -20.44 14.68 -0.26
CA ALA A 107 -20.89 15.80 0.58
C ALA A 107 -19.85 16.92 0.73
N MET A 108 -18.56 16.59 0.60
CA MET A 108 -17.50 17.62 0.65
C MET A 108 -17.52 18.58 -0.53
N LEU A 109 -18.25 18.31 -1.60
CA LEU A 109 -18.46 19.27 -2.71
C LEU A 109 -19.01 20.62 -2.24
N THR A 110 -19.78 20.62 -1.16
CA THR A 110 -20.39 21.82 -0.59
C THR A 110 -19.69 22.33 0.67
N ASP A 111 -18.64 21.66 1.13
CA ASP A 111 -17.86 22.07 2.29
C ASP A 111 -16.85 23.15 1.88
N PRO A 112 -16.95 24.37 2.45
CA PRO A 112 -16.00 25.45 2.14
C PRO A 112 -14.56 25.16 2.56
N ASP A 113 -14.37 24.21 3.48
CA ASP A 113 -13.05 23.81 3.97
C ASP A 113 -12.52 22.51 3.34
N ALA A 114 -13.23 21.94 2.36
CA ALA A 114 -12.86 20.68 1.70
C ALA A 114 -11.42 20.66 1.19
N LEU A 115 -10.96 21.72 0.57
CA LEU A 115 -9.57 21.82 0.08
C LEU A 115 -8.55 21.81 1.24
N LYS A 116 -8.84 22.49 2.36
CA LYS A 116 -7.98 22.46 3.55
C LYS A 116 -7.92 21.06 4.18
N LYS A 117 -9.00 20.30 4.06
CA LYS A 117 -9.11 18.91 4.49
C LYS A 117 -8.56 17.92 3.45
N ASN A 118 -7.96 18.40 2.36
CA ASN A 118 -7.48 17.59 1.25
C ASN A 118 -8.58 16.72 0.60
N TYR A 119 -9.84 17.13 0.69
CA TYR A 119 -11.02 16.35 0.31
C TYR A 119 -11.11 15.00 1.01
N VAL A 120 -10.53 14.85 2.18
CA VAL A 120 -10.67 13.66 3.02
C VAL A 120 -11.80 13.91 4.03
N PRO A 121 -12.91 13.17 3.97
CA PRO A 121 -14.00 13.33 4.92
C PRO A 121 -13.62 12.83 6.32
N GLU A 122 -14.25 13.36 7.34
CA GLU A 122 -14.08 12.88 8.70
C GLU A 122 -14.93 11.62 8.90
N SER A 123 -14.28 10.47 9.13
CA SER A 123 -14.94 9.18 9.35
C SER A 123 -14.02 8.23 10.12
N GLU A 124 -14.59 7.47 11.06
CA GLU A 124 -13.89 6.39 11.76
C GLU A 124 -13.61 5.18 10.83
N ASP A 125 -14.28 5.12 9.69
CA ASP A 125 -14.10 4.09 8.67
C ASP A 125 -12.86 4.34 7.79
N ILE A 126 -12.10 5.42 8.00
CA ILE A 126 -10.85 5.72 7.29
C ILE A 126 -9.66 5.25 8.12
N ILE A 127 -8.88 4.33 7.56
CA ILE A 127 -7.69 3.76 8.18
C ILE A 127 -6.48 4.67 8.02
N ALA A 128 -6.28 5.17 6.80
CA ALA A 128 -5.17 6.07 6.47
C ALA A 128 -5.49 6.91 5.23
N SER A 129 -4.89 8.08 5.10
CA SER A 129 -5.07 8.93 3.94
C SER A 129 -3.83 9.75 3.61
N THR A 130 -3.62 10.00 2.33
CA THR A 130 -2.65 10.98 1.85
C THR A 130 -3.26 12.38 1.83
N LYS A 131 -2.40 13.38 1.73
CA LYS A 131 -2.82 14.71 1.31
C LYS A 131 -3.30 14.69 -0.14
N LEU A 132 -3.93 15.78 -0.56
CA LEU A 132 -4.22 16.02 -1.97
C LEU A 132 -2.90 16.26 -2.71
N VAL A 133 -2.59 15.41 -3.67
CA VAL A 133 -1.33 15.42 -4.42
C VAL A 133 -1.55 16.07 -5.78
N ASN A 134 -0.77 17.11 -6.06
CA ASN A 134 -0.79 17.80 -7.35
C ASN A 134 -0.17 16.94 -8.47
N PRO A 135 -0.42 17.26 -9.75
CA PRO A 135 0.28 16.66 -10.88
C PRO A 135 1.81 16.65 -10.70
N GLY A 136 2.43 15.49 -10.90
CA GLY A 136 3.87 15.27 -10.70
C GLY A 136 4.31 15.18 -9.24
N GLY A 137 3.38 15.29 -8.29
CA GLY A 137 3.67 15.24 -6.86
C GLY A 137 3.72 13.83 -6.28
N VAL A 138 4.13 13.78 -5.02
CA VAL A 138 4.23 12.55 -4.21
C VAL A 138 3.83 12.85 -2.78
N ASP A 139 3.19 11.90 -2.12
CA ASP A 139 2.99 11.89 -0.68
C ASP A 139 3.28 10.50 -0.11
N LYS A 140 3.68 10.45 1.16
CA LYS A 140 4.03 9.21 1.86
C LYS A 140 3.30 9.16 3.19
N ILE A 141 2.68 8.02 3.46
CA ILE A 141 1.98 7.77 4.71
C ILE A 141 2.46 6.47 5.35
N GLU A 142 2.35 6.38 6.66
CA GLU A 142 2.65 5.17 7.41
C GLU A 142 1.41 4.78 8.21
N PHE A 143 1.10 3.48 8.21
CA PHE A 143 -0.02 2.93 8.98
C PHE A 143 0.27 1.49 9.38
N VAL A 144 -0.53 0.97 10.31
CA VAL A 144 -0.53 -0.45 10.65
C VAL A 144 -1.66 -1.11 9.88
N ALA A 145 -1.33 -2.17 9.15
CA ALA A 145 -2.34 -2.97 8.44
C ALA A 145 -3.39 -3.50 9.44
N PRO A 146 -4.65 -3.58 9.03
CA PRO A 146 -5.67 -4.22 9.85
C PRO A 146 -5.25 -5.63 10.30
N SER A 147 -5.65 -6.01 11.50
CA SER A 147 -5.37 -7.34 12.06
C SER A 147 -6.33 -8.41 11.53
N GLU A 148 -7.49 -8.01 11.03
CA GLU A 148 -8.47 -8.91 10.45
C GLU A 148 -8.23 -9.11 8.97
N PRO A 149 -8.21 -10.36 8.48
CA PRO A 149 -8.17 -10.64 7.05
C PRO A 149 -9.39 -10.07 6.32
N GLY A 150 -9.16 -9.60 5.10
CA GLY A 150 -10.24 -9.06 4.28
C GLY A 150 -9.77 -8.15 3.16
N ASP A 151 -10.72 -7.66 2.39
CA ASP A 151 -10.52 -6.74 1.30
C ASP A 151 -10.77 -5.31 1.78
N TYR A 152 -9.70 -4.52 1.87
CA TYR A 152 -9.73 -3.12 2.31
C TYR A 152 -9.62 -2.21 1.10
N PRO A 153 -10.71 -1.52 0.73
CA PRO A 153 -10.69 -0.66 -0.43
C PRO A 153 -9.89 0.62 -0.18
N TYR A 154 -9.22 1.11 -1.21
CA TYR A 154 -8.72 2.47 -1.24
C TYR A 154 -9.32 3.23 -2.42
N ILE A 155 -9.63 4.49 -2.21
CA ILE A 155 -10.34 5.35 -3.15
C ILE A 155 -9.68 6.72 -3.25
N CYS A 156 -9.92 7.44 -4.34
CA CYS A 156 -9.64 8.86 -4.43
C CYS A 156 -10.90 9.63 -4.06
N THR A 157 -10.84 10.43 -2.99
CA THR A 157 -12.00 11.21 -2.50
C THR A 157 -12.07 12.61 -3.11
N PHE A 158 -11.17 12.96 -4.04
CA PHE A 158 -11.34 14.19 -4.84
C PHE A 158 -12.70 14.16 -5.57
N PRO A 159 -13.40 15.31 -5.67
CA PRO A 159 -14.78 15.35 -6.18
C PRO A 159 -15.01 14.56 -7.47
N GLY A 160 -15.96 13.63 -7.42
CA GLY A 160 -16.38 12.80 -8.56
C GLY A 160 -15.50 11.58 -8.87
N HIS A 161 -14.36 11.39 -8.19
CA HIS A 161 -13.38 10.37 -8.55
C HIS A 161 -13.65 8.99 -7.93
N TRP A 162 -14.18 8.90 -6.70
CA TRP A 162 -14.19 7.69 -5.90
C TRP A 162 -14.86 6.47 -6.54
N ARG A 163 -15.85 6.69 -7.42
CA ARG A 163 -16.56 5.61 -8.13
C ARG A 163 -15.71 4.97 -9.22
N LEU A 164 -14.74 5.70 -9.77
CA LEU A 164 -13.88 5.27 -10.88
C LEU A 164 -12.47 4.94 -10.40
N MET A 165 -11.94 5.74 -9.46
CA MET A 165 -10.57 5.63 -8.96
C MET A 165 -10.55 4.89 -7.63
N GLN A 166 -10.42 3.57 -7.71
CA GLN A 166 -10.47 2.66 -6.58
C GLN A 166 -9.55 1.45 -6.79
N GLY A 167 -9.15 0.83 -5.70
CA GLY A 167 -8.42 -0.42 -5.66
C GLY A 167 -8.63 -1.13 -4.32
N ILE A 168 -7.94 -2.25 -4.10
CA ILE A 168 -8.10 -3.11 -2.93
C ILE A 168 -6.72 -3.48 -2.37
N ILE A 169 -6.57 -3.39 -1.06
CA ILE A 169 -5.49 -4.04 -0.32
C ILE A 169 -6.08 -5.26 0.37
N LYS A 170 -5.58 -6.44 0.04
CA LYS A 170 -5.90 -7.69 0.70
C LYS A 170 -4.99 -7.89 1.91
N VAL A 171 -5.60 -8.14 3.05
CA VAL A 171 -4.94 -8.44 4.31
C VAL A 171 -5.13 -9.89 4.68
#